data_afa2adfa19b6bbdc3b3fcd5040b34b19
#
_entry.id   afa2adfa19b6bbdc3b3fcd5040b34b19
#
_cell.length_a   1.000
_cell.length_b   1.000
_cell.length_c   1.000
_cell.angle_alpha   90.00
_cell.angle_beta   90.00
_cell.angle_gamma   90.00
#
_symmetry.space_group_name_H-M   'P 1'
#
loop_
_entity.id
_entity.type
_entity.pdbx_description
1 polymer ?
#
loop_
_entity_poly.entity_id
_entity_poly.type
_entity_poly.pdbx_seq_one_letter_code
_entity_poly.pdbx_strand_id
1 'polypeptide(L)'
;LIIDEVNNFKLRDNVIYSSFDWRILREIKTLDPKIPRAYLTSKKRGKIYDKSPWLDLMPVYDKDNLGLPKLVKKLGGNAWHPKHKDIKREDVRISHDEGLPVNVWTVNEEYDMMRMIDYGVDGIMTDYPLKLKELCERKNIKWF
;
A
#
# COMPACT_ATOMS: atom_id res chain seq x y z
N LEU A 1 14.85 -6.42 17.62
CA LEU A 1 13.65 -6.19 16.78
C LEU A 1 14.02 -5.37 15.53
N ILE A 2 13.23 -5.42 14.46
CA ILE A 2 13.50 -4.66 13.22
C ILE A 2 13.61 -3.14 13.48
N ILE A 3 12.85 -2.61 14.44
CA ILE A 3 12.89 -1.20 14.84
C ILE A 3 14.28 -0.84 15.41
N ASP A 4 14.88 -1.73 16.20
CA ASP A 4 16.20 -1.50 16.78
C ASP A 4 17.26 -1.42 15.68
N GLU A 5 17.17 -2.29 14.66
CA GLU A 5 18.07 -2.25 13.51
C GLU A 5 17.92 -0.94 12.71
N VAL A 6 16.68 -0.53 12.44
CA VAL A 6 16.41 0.73 11.75
C VAL A 6 17.00 1.92 12.52
N ASN A 7 16.89 1.92 13.84
CA ASN A 7 17.47 2.96 14.70
C ASN A 7 19.00 2.89 14.74
N ASN A 8 19.59 1.69 14.87
CA ASN A 8 21.03 1.47 14.88
C ASN A 8 21.70 1.99 13.60
N PHE A 9 21.06 1.77 12.45
CA PHE A 9 21.54 2.26 11.15
C PHE A 9 21.11 3.69 10.81
N LYS A 10 20.37 4.38 11.71
CA LYS A 10 19.85 5.74 11.50
C LYS A 10 18.98 5.88 10.23
N LEU A 11 18.22 4.85 9.90
CA LEU A 11 17.39 4.78 8.70
C LEU A 11 15.93 5.19 8.93
N ARG A 12 15.60 5.68 10.12
CA ARG A 12 14.21 5.95 10.53
C ARG A 12 13.42 6.82 9.56
N ASP A 13 14.06 7.86 9.01
CA ASP A 13 13.41 8.80 8.09
C ASP A 13 13.40 8.30 6.64
N ASN A 14 14.01 7.14 6.37
CA ASN A 14 14.17 6.57 5.03
C ASN A 14 13.42 5.24 4.86
N VAL A 15 12.61 4.83 5.82
CA VAL A 15 11.90 3.54 5.77
C VAL A 15 10.40 3.70 5.93
N ILE A 16 9.66 2.78 5.33
CA ILE A 16 8.25 2.57 5.56
C ILE A 16 8.01 1.08 5.85
N TYR A 17 7.31 0.76 6.93
CA TYR A 17 6.94 -0.61 7.22
C TYR A 17 5.71 -1.02 6.42
N SER A 18 5.83 -2.13 5.69
CA SER A 18 4.75 -2.64 4.87
C SER A 18 4.46 -4.10 5.23
N SER A 19 3.20 -4.44 5.52
CA SER A 19 2.82 -5.79 5.91
C SER A 19 1.40 -6.16 5.47
N PHE A 20 1.20 -7.46 5.19
CA PHE A 20 -0.12 -8.09 5.11
C PHE A 20 -0.70 -8.37 6.50
N ASP A 21 0.16 -8.59 7.49
CA ASP A 21 -0.27 -8.76 8.87
C ASP A 21 -0.41 -7.37 9.53
N TRP A 22 -1.63 -6.89 9.60
CA TRP A 22 -1.94 -5.58 10.14
C TRP A 22 -1.77 -5.50 11.67
N ARG A 23 -1.68 -6.64 12.36
CA ARG A 23 -1.34 -6.69 13.79
C ARG A 23 0.09 -6.18 14.02
N ILE A 24 1.02 -6.55 13.12
CA ILE A 24 2.41 -6.06 13.16
C ILE A 24 2.43 -4.54 12.96
N LEU A 25 1.66 -4.00 12.03
CA LEU A 25 1.58 -2.56 11.80
C LEU A 25 1.00 -1.81 13.01
N ARG A 26 0.04 -2.41 13.70
CA ARG A 26 -0.51 -1.89 14.97
C ARG A 26 0.55 -1.87 16.07
N GLU A 27 1.30 -2.95 16.21
CA GLU A 27 2.38 -3.06 17.19
C GLU A 27 3.48 -2.01 16.91
N ILE A 28 3.91 -1.87 15.66
CA ILE A 28 4.85 -0.83 15.24
C ILE A 28 4.33 0.56 15.58
N LYS A 29 3.03 0.82 15.38
CA LYS A 29 2.42 2.11 15.75
C LYS A 29 2.51 2.39 17.25
N THR A 30 2.43 1.36 18.08
CA THR A 30 2.56 1.50 19.54
C THR A 30 4.01 1.75 19.95
N LEU A 31 4.96 1.02 19.33
CA LEU A 31 6.38 1.10 19.67
C LEU A 31 7.05 2.36 19.08
N ASP A 32 6.72 2.73 17.86
CA ASP A 32 7.20 3.94 17.20
C ASP A 32 6.10 4.57 16.30
N PRO A 33 5.29 5.47 16.86
CA PRO A 33 4.16 6.06 16.14
C PRO A 33 4.58 6.96 14.95
N LYS A 34 5.84 7.41 14.91
CA LYS A 34 6.34 8.30 13.85
C LYS A 34 6.79 7.56 12.59
N ILE A 35 7.16 6.28 12.71
CA ILE A 35 7.56 5.50 11.52
C ILE A 35 6.34 5.27 10.61
N PRO A 36 6.43 5.60 9.31
CA PRO A 36 5.33 5.40 8.38
C PRO A 36 5.02 3.92 8.15
N ARG A 37 3.74 3.63 7.99
CA ARG A 37 3.19 2.27 7.81
C ARG A 37 2.32 2.21 6.56
N ALA A 38 2.58 1.19 5.73
CA ALA A 38 1.81 0.89 4.54
C ALA A 38 1.06 -0.45 4.70
N TYR A 39 -0.19 -0.46 4.31
CA TYR A 39 -1.09 -1.60 4.46
C TYR A 39 -1.18 -2.37 3.15
N LEU A 40 -0.58 -3.58 3.11
CA LEU A 40 -0.68 -4.48 1.97
C LEU A 40 -2.06 -5.15 1.94
N THR A 41 -2.68 -5.18 0.75
CA THR A 41 -3.97 -5.84 0.54
C THR A 41 -4.01 -6.65 -0.74
N SER A 42 -4.67 -7.83 -0.70
CA SER A 42 -4.95 -8.67 -1.86
C SER A 42 -6.19 -9.51 -1.64
N LYS A 43 -7.09 -9.58 -2.61
CA LYS A 43 -8.29 -10.42 -2.58
C LYS A 43 -8.00 -11.93 -2.56
N LYS A 44 -6.82 -12.35 -3.06
CA LYS A 44 -6.42 -13.76 -3.12
C LYS A 44 -5.65 -14.24 -1.89
N ARG A 45 -4.90 -13.34 -1.23
CA ARG A 45 -4.10 -13.69 -0.03
C ARG A 45 -4.82 -13.21 1.21
N GLY A 46 -5.38 -14.18 1.92
CA GLY A 46 -6.25 -13.89 3.04
C GLY A 46 -7.49 -13.19 2.51
N LYS A 47 -8.57 -13.90 2.47
CA LYS A 47 -9.86 -13.31 2.19
C LYS A 47 -10.04 -12.16 3.16
N ILE A 48 -9.72 -10.95 2.72
CA ILE A 48 -9.89 -9.72 3.51
C ILE A 48 -11.33 -9.63 4.03
N TYR A 49 -12.22 -10.40 3.43
CA TYR A 49 -13.65 -10.47 3.71
C TYR A 49 -14.09 -11.65 4.59
N ASP A 50 -13.17 -12.59 4.89
CA ASP A 50 -13.48 -13.82 5.65
C ASP A 50 -12.43 -14.04 6.73
N LYS A 51 -12.78 -13.84 8.01
CA LYS A 51 -12.10 -14.31 9.23
C LYS A 51 -10.57 -14.62 9.08
N SER A 52 -9.85 -13.76 8.35
CA SER A 52 -8.41 -13.89 8.28
C SER A 52 -7.82 -13.67 9.66
N PRO A 53 -7.04 -14.62 10.21
CA PRO A 53 -6.40 -14.43 11.52
C PRO A 53 -5.42 -13.24 11.52
N TRP A 54 -5.10 -12.68 10.34
CA TRP A 54 -4.22 -11.52 10.19
C TRP A 54 -4.94 -10.18 10.32
N LEU A 55 -6.27 -10.22 10.43
CA LEU A 55 -7.13 -9.04 10.38
C LEU A 55 -8.08 -9.02 11.59
N ASP A 56 -7.54 -9.08 12.81
CA ASP A 56 -8.32 -8.95 14.06
C ASP A 56 -9.21 -7.69 14.12
N LEU A 57 -9.10 -6.84 13.10
CA LEU A 57 -9.83 -5.57 12.98
C LEU A 57 -10.98 -5.64 11.96
N MET A 58 -11.23 -6.79 11.35
CA MET A 58 -12.28 -6.97 10.33
C MET A 58 -13.71 -6.75 10.80
N PRO A 59 -14.09 -6.96 12.07
CA PRO A 59 -15.42 -6.54 12.55
C PRO A 59 -15.72 -5.06 12.33
N VAL A 60 -14.64 -4.24 12.19
CA VAL A 60 -14.75 -2.80 11.92
C VAL A 60 -15.01 -2.53 10.44
N TYR A 61 -14.45 -3.34 9.54
CA TYR A 61 -14.65 -3.18 8.09
C TYR A 61 -16.10 -3.45 7.68
N ASP A 62 -16.61 -4.62 8.06
CA ASP A 62 -17.97 -5.03 7.70
C ASP A 62 -19.06 -4.16 8.35
N LYS A 63 -18.76 -3.63 9.53
CA LYS A 63 -19.74 -2.87 10.32
C LYS A 63 -20.00 -1.48 9.73
N ASP A 64 -18.96 -0.83 9.16
CA ASP A 64 -19.05 0.55 8.70
C ASP A 64 -19.11 0.66 7.16
N ASN A 65 -18.91 -0.45 6.44
CA ASN A 65 -18.84 -0.51 4.95
C ASN A 65 -17.97 0.60 4.33
N LEU A 66 -16.86 0.91 4.98
CA LEU A 66 -16.03 2.08 4.68
C LEU A 66 -15.23 1.95 3.36
N GLY A 67 -14.96 0.72 2.91
CA GLY A 67 -13.97 0.47 1.85
C GLY A 67 -12.52 0.50 2.38
N LEU A 68 -11.62 -0.18 1.65
CA LEU A 68 -10.23 -0.39 2.11
C LEU A 68 -9.44 0.90 2.34
N PRO A 69 -9.48 1.94 1.47
CA PRO A 69 -8.73 3.17 1.72
C PRO A 69 -9.12 3.84 3.04
N LYS A 70 -10.40 4.02 3.28
CA LYS A 70 -10.89 4.63 4.53
C LYS A 70 -10.55 3.82 5.76
N LEU A 71 -10.61 2.48 5.66
CA LEU A 71 -10.21 1.60 6.75
C LEU A 71 -8.72 1.74 7.06
N VAL A 72 -7.85 1.75 6.05
CA VAL A 72 -6.40 1.97 6.21
C VAL A 72 -6.15 3.30 6.92
N LYS A 73 -6.84 4.37 6.51
CA LYS A 73 -6.74 5.69 7.17
C LYS A 73 -7.17 5.63 8.63
N LYS A 74 -8.31 5.04 8.92
CA LYS A 74 -8.86 4.87 10.28
C LYS A 74 -7.88 4.13 11.21
N LEU A 75 -7.14 3.16 10.67
CA LEU A 75 -6.10 2.41 11.41
C LEU A 75 -4.80 3.19 11.59
N GLY A 76 -4.68 4.36 10.98
CA GLY A 76 -3.50 5.22 11.04
C GLY A 76 -2.43 4.80 10.06
N GLY A 77 -2.82 4.24 8.91
CA GLY A 77 -1.93 4.02 7.78
C GLY A 77 -1.45 5.33 7.16
N ASN A 78 -0.24 5.29 6.63
CA ASN A 78 0.40 6.40 5.93
C ASN A 78 0.43 6.17 4.42
N ALA A 79 0.23 4.93 3.97
CA ALA A 79 0.08 4.55 2.57
C ALA A 79 -0.77 3.27 2.45
N TRP A 80 -1.37 3.09 1.29
CA TRP A 80 -2.05 1.87 0.91
C TRP A 80 -1.30 1.16 -0.21
N HIS A 81 -0.98 -0.14 -0.02
CA HIS A 81 -0.25 -0.97 -0.96
C HIS A 81 -1.13 -2.12 -1.49
N PRO A 82 -2.06 -1.86 -2.40
CA PRO A 82 -2.94 -2.88 -2.95
C PRO A 82 -2.30 -3.67 -4.08
N LYS A 83 -2.77 -4.90 -4.28
CA LYS A 83 -2.50 -5.62 -5.51
C LYS A 83 -3.19 -4.93 -6.70
N HIS A 84 -2.43 -4.61 -7.76
CA HIS A 84 -2.91 -3.85 -8.92
C HIS A 84 -4.16 -4.44 -9.62
N LYS A 85 -4.35 -5.77 -9.55
CA LYS A 85 -5.51 -6.46 -10.14
C LYS A 85 -6.80 -6.34 -9.32
N ASP A 86 -6.69 -5.87 -8.10
CA ASP A 86 -7.79 -5.85 -7.13
C ASP A 86 -8.43 -4.48 -6.96
N ILE A 87 -7.86 -3.44 -7.60
CA ILE A 87 -8.30 -2.04 -7.48
C ILE A 87 -8.89 -1.49 -8.77
N LYS A 88 -9.71 -0.47 -8.61
CA LYS A 88 -10.27 0.38 -9.66
C LYS A 88 -9.74 1.81 -9.52
N ARG A 89 -9.90 2.63 -10.57
CA ARG A 89 -9.58 4.07 -10.52
C ARG A 89 -10.24 4.79 -9.34
N GLU A 90 -11.49 4.43 -9.04
CA GLU A 90 -12.25 5.02 -7.95
C GLU A 90 -11.61 4.75 -6.57
N ASP A 91 -11.03 3.56 -6.36
CA ASP A 91 -10.35 3.23 -5.11
C ASP A 91 -9.11 4.11 -4.90
N VAL A 92 -8.38 4.43 -5.98
CA VAL A 92 -7.24 5.36 -5.95
C VAL A 92 -7.71 6.76 -5.58
N ARG A 93 -8.79 7.25 -6.24
CA ARG A 93 -9.37 8.57 -5.93
C ARG A 93 -9.79 8.67 -4.46
N ILE A 94 -10.51 7.67 -3.94
CA ILE A 94 -10.92 7.63 -2.53
C ILE A 94 -9.71 7.63 -1.60
N SER A 95 -8.63 6.90 -1.97
CA SER A 95 -7.40 6.88 -1.18
C SER A 95 -6.75 8.26 -1.11
N HIS A 96 -6.69 8.97 -2.22
CA HIS A 96 -6.16 10.34 -2.29
C HIS A 96 -7.02 11.33 -1.51
N ASP A 97 -8.35 11.21 -1.57
CA ASP A 97 -9.27 12.02 -0.77
C ASP A 97 -9.02 11.86 0.75
N GLU A 98 -8.58 10.66 1.17
CA GLU A 98 -8.17 10.37 2.56
C GLU A 98 -6.71 10.79 2.87
N GLY A 99 -5.99 11.33 1.89
CA GLY A 99 -4.57 11.70 2.02
C GLY A 99 -3.66 10.48 2.15
N LEU A 100 -3.97 9.38 1.47
CA LEU A 100 -3.18 8.14 1.43
C LEU A 100 -2.60 7.95 0.05
N PRO A 101 -1.27 7.99 -0.13
CA PRO A 101 -0.64 7.54 -1.36
C PRO A 101 -0.87 6.04 -1.61
N VAL A 102 -0.97 5.68 -2.90
CA VAL A 102 -1.24 4.32 -3.37
C VAL A 102 -0.05 3.79 -4.16
N ASN A 103 0.60 2.75 -3.63
CA ASN A 103 1.69 2.05 -4.32
C ASN A 103 1.27 0.63 -4.66
N VAL A 104 1.13 0.33 -5.93
CA VAL A 104 0.63 -0.97 -6.40
C VAL A 104 1.72 -2.00 -6.64
N TRP A 105 1.41 -3.28 -6.47
CA TRP A 105 2.33 -4.41 -6.61
C TRP A 105 1.64 -5.62 -7.25
N THR A 106 2.34 -6.62 -7.77
CA THR A 106 3.58 -6.48 -8.53
C THR A 106 3.17 -6.30 -9.98
N VAL A 107 3.57 -5.24 -10.63
CA VAL A 107 3.09 -4.85 -11.96
C VAL A 107 4.21 -5.09 -12.97
N ASN A 108 4.10 -6.16 -13.76
CA ASN A 108 5.17 -6.61 -14.66
C ASN A 108 4.83 -6.43 -16.14
N GLU A 109 3.54 -6.35 -16.48
CA GLU A 109 3.08 -6.19 -17.85
C GLU A 109 2.90 -4.71 -18.21
N GLU A 110 3.35 -4.31 -19.40
CA GLU A 110 3.29 -2.93 -19.88
C GLU A 110 1.85 -2.39 -19.87
N TYR A 111 0.89 -3.21 -20.28
CA TYR A 111 -0.54 -2.86 -20.24
C TYR A 111 -1.00 -2.54 -18.81
N ASP A 112 -0.60 -3.35 -17.84
CA ASP A 112 -0.95 -3.12 -16.42
C ASP A 112 -0.22 -1.89 -15.86
N MET A 113 1.05 -1.64 -16.26
CA MET A 113 1.79 -0.44 -15.91
C MET A 113 1.06 0.82 -16.38
N MET A 114 0.69 0.86 -17.67
CA MET A 114 -0.06 1.98 -18.23
C MET A 114 -1.40 2.18 -17.52
N ARG A 115 -2.13 1.11 -17.26
CA ARG A 115 -3.41 1.17 -16.54
C ARG A 115 -3.25 1.76 -15.13
N MET A 116 -2.20 1.40 -14.41
CA MET A 116 -1.93 1.95 -13.08
C MET A 116 -1.52 3.43 -13.14
N ILE A 117 -0.70 3.80 -14.12
CA ILE A 117 -0.36 5.19 -14.40
C ILE A 117 -1.64 6.00 -14.70
N ASP A 118 -2.51 5.49 -15.56
CA ASP A 118 -3.79 6.12 -15.90
C ASP A 118 -4.73 6.23 -14.69
N TYR A 119 -4.64 5.33 -13.73
CA TYR A 119 -5.41 5.42 -12.48
C TYR A 119 -4.85 6.50 -11.54
N GLY A 120 -3.62 6.99 -11.79
CA GLY A 120 -2.97 8.00 -10.99
C GLY A 120 -2.35 7.46 -9.70
N VAL A 121 -1.85 6.21 -9.70
CA VAL A 121 -1.15 5.68 -8.52
C VAL A 121 0.16 6.41 -8.29
N ASP A 122 0.59 6.50 -7.04
CA ASP A 122 1.81 7.22 -6.63
C ASP A 122 3.08 6.39 -6.82
N GLY A 123 2.95 5.06 -6.82
CA GLY A 123 4.08 4.17 -7.02
C GLY A 123 3.70 2.84 -7.64
N ILE A 124 4.65 2.29 -8.41
CA ILE A 124 4.54 0.98 -9.03
C ILE A 124 5.72 0.12 -8.60
N MET A 125 5.44 -0.97 -7.89
CA MET A 125 6.42 -2.01 -7.56
C MET A 125 6.42 -3.04 -8.68
N THR A 126 7.59 -3.26 -9.28
CA THR A 126 7.78 -4.15 -10.43
C THR A 126 9.08 -4.94 -10.32
N ASP A 127 9.11 -6.13 -10.90
CA ASP A 127 10.35 -6.92 -11.09
C ASP A 127 11.17 -6.42 -12.29
N TYR A 128 10.60 -5.50 -13.11
CA TYR A 128 11.21 -4.98 -14.34
C TYR A 128 11.31 -3.43 -14.32
N PRO A 129 12.15 -2.84 -13.44
CA PRO A 129 12.21 -1.39 -13.29
C PRO A 129 12.66 -0.66 -14.56
N LEU A 130 13.55 -1.25 -15.36
CA LEU A 130 13.98 -0.65 -16.63
C LEU A 130 12.83 -0.59 -17.64
N LYS A 131 11.99 -1.62 -17.73
CA LYS A 131 10.81 -1.62 -18.59
C LYS A 131 9.83 -0.50 -18.22
N LEU A 132 9.61 -0.28 -16.92
CA LEU A 132 8.77 0.82 -16.44
C LEU A 132 9.38 2.18 -16.77
N LYS A 133 10.71 2.34 -16.56
CA LYS A 133 11.43 3.56 -16.90
C LYS A 133 11.28 3.91 -18.38
N GLU A 134 11.60 2.98 -19.28
CA GLU A 134 11.47 3.15 -20.74
C GLU A 134 10.04 3.52 -21.15
N LEU A 135 9.03 2.89 -20.51
CA LEU A 135 7.63 3.21 -20.74
C LEU A 135 7.32 4.66 -20.35
N CYS A 136 7.76 5.11 -19.19
CA CYS A 136 7.57 6.47 -18.71
C CYS A 136 8.25 7.48 -19.66
N GLU A 137 9.47 7.22 -20.09
CA GLU A 137 10.21 8.06 -21.04
C GLU A 137 9.48 8.16 -22.38
N ARG A 138 9.03 7.05 -22.96
CA ARG A 138 8.24 7.04 -24.21
C ARG A 138 6.94 7.82 -24.10
N LYS A 139 6.38 7.95 -22.93
CA LYS A 139 5.10 8.63 -22.66
C LYS A 139 5.28 10.04 -22.07
N ASN A 140 6.51 10.54 -21.96
CA ASN A 140 6.85 11.81 -21.31
C ASN A 140 6.27 11.93 -19.88
N ILE A 141 6.23 10.83 -19.15
CA ILE A 141 5.79 10.77 -17.76
C ILE A 141 7.02 10.99 -16.88
N LYS A 142 6.95 11.98 -16.00
CA LYS A 142 8.00 12.16 -14.99
C LYS A 142 7.95 11.01 -13.99
N TRP A 143 9.11 10.45 -13.70
CA TRP A 143 9.29 9.42 -12.69
C TRP A 143 10.54 9.78 -11.86
N PHE A 144 10.56 9.35 -10.62
CA PHE A 144 11.62 9.65 -9.65
C PHE A 144 12.34 8.38 -9.23
#